data_38417488e0d80e277c4d110f11fcd106
#
_entry.id   38417488e0d80e277c4d110f11fcd106
#
_cell.length_a   1.000
_cell.length_b   1.000
_cell.length_c   1.000
_cell.angle_alpha   90.00
_cell.angle_beta   90.00
_cell.angle_gamma   90.00
#
_symmetry.space_group_name_H-M   'P 1'
#
loop_
_entity.id
_entity.type
_entity.pdbx_description
1 polymer ?
#
loop_
_entity_poly.entity_id
_entity_poly.type
_entity_poly.pdbx_seq_one_letter_code
_entity_poly.pdbx_strand_id
1 'polypeptide(L)'
;MWHYALARMVVAVRANGLRPFDGPFGDFSDSDGYVAAAKRAAILGCEGKWAIHPGQIALANQVMSPSDTEIDKANRILVAMVQAAIEGKGAVSLDDRLIEYASIKQAEVLVEKAKQFARNSIGFNSGRWIFMAIE
;
A
#
# COMPACT_ATOMS: atom_id res chain seq x y z
N MET A 1 -2.64 22.50 2.67
CA MET A 1 -3.29 23.08 1.49
C MET A 1 -3.20 22.21 0.22
N TRP A 2 -2.31 21.22 0.14
CA TRP A 2 -2.18 20.32 -1.03
C TRP A 2 -3.11 19.10 -1.02
N HIS A 3 -3.83 18.83 0.06
CA HIS A 3 -4.65 17.60 0.19
C HIS A 3 -5.67 17.43 -0.93
N TYR A 4 -6.35 18.49 -1.33
CA TYR A 4 -7.34 18.41 -2.40
C TYR A 4 -6.70 18.06 -3.75
N ALA A 5 -5.59 18.68 -4.09
CA ALA A 5 -4.87 18.42 -5.33
C ALA A 5 -4.33 16.98 -5.38
N LEU A 6 -3.72 16.50 -4.27
CA LEU A 6 -3.24 15.13 -4.14
C LEU A 6 -4.37 14.11 -4.22
N ALA A 7 -5.49 14.36 -3.54
CA ALA A 7 -6.65 13.47 -3.61
C ALA A 7 -7.20 13.36 -5.03
N ARG A 8 -7.32 14.48 -5.74
CA ARG A 8 -7.74 14.47 -7.16
C ARG A 8 -6.75 13.76 -8.06
N MET A 9 -5.45 13.95 -7.83
CA MET A 9 -4.40 13.23 -8.55
C MET A 9 -4.55 11.71 -8.35
N VAL A 10 -4.71 11.25 -7.10
CA VAL A 10 -4.87 9.82 -6.79
C VAL A 10 -6.08 9.24 -7.52
N VAL A 11 -7.23 9.93 -7.48
CA VAL A 11 -8.45 9.49 -8.19
C VAL A 11 -8.21 9.41 -9.69
N ALA A 12 -7.62 10.43 -10.30
CA ALA A 12 -7.35 10.45 -11.74
C ALA A 12 -6.37 9.35 -12.17
N VAL A 13 -5.29 9.16 -11.41
CA VAL A 13 -4.28 8.12 -11.67
C VAL A 13 -4.91 6.73 -11.60
N ARG A 14 -5.70 6.44 -10.55
CA ARG A 14 -6.38 5.15 -10.39
C ARG A 14 -7.46 4.90 -11.43
N ALA A 15 -8.21 5.92 -11.81
CA ALA A 15 -9.24 5.82 -12.87
C ALA A 15 -8.63 5.41 -14.23
N ASN A 16 -7.36 5.68 -14.44
CA ASN A 16 -6.61 5.27 -15.63
C ASN A 16 -5.78 3.98 -15.44
N GLY A 17 -6.01 3.21 -14.38
CA GLY A 17 -5.31 1.96 -14.10
C GLY A 17 -3.85 2.14 -13.70
N LEU A 18 -3.43 3.37 -13.34
CA LEU A 18 -2.06 3.67 -12.95
C LEU A 18 -1.89 3.64 -11.42
N ARG A 19 -0.65 3.58 -10.98
CA ARG A 19 -0.27 3.56 -9.56
C ARG A 19 0.13 4.97 -9.11
N PRO A 20 -0.55 5.57 -8.11
CA PRO A 20 -0.20 6.91 -7.62
C PRO A 20 1.02 6.86 -6.70
N PHE A 21 2.00 7.71 -6.98
CA PHE A 21 3.17 7.93 -6.14
C PHE A 21 3.22 9.39 -5.69
N ASP A 22 3.55 9.60 -4.42
CA ASP A 22 3.79 10.93 -3.88
C ASP A 22 5.19 11.43 -4.26
N GLY A 23 5.31 12.74 -4.40
CA GLY A 23 6.53 13.42 -4.81
C GLY A 23 7.66 13.39 -3.77
N PRO A 24 8.81 14.00 -4.08
CA PRO A 24 9.96 14.03 -3.19
C PRO A 24 9.71 14.89 -1.94
N PHE A 25 10.47 14.60 -0.89
CA PHE A 25 10.61 15.43 0.31
C PHE A 25 12.02 15.97 0.37
N GLY A 26 12.16 17.28 0.20
CA GLY A 26 13.46 17.93 -0.07
C GLY A 26 14.45 17.91 1.09
N ASP A 27 13.96 17.96 2.34
CA ASP A 27 14.84 17.92 3.51
C ASP A 27 15.13 16.46 3.89
N PHE A 28 16.22 15.90 3.39
CA PHE A 28 16.63 14.53 3.67
C PHE A 28 17.17 14.34 5.09
N SER A 29 17.45 15.43 5.83
CA SER A 29 17.88 15.37 7.24
C SER A 29 16.70 15.27 8.21
N ASP A 30 15.49 15.69 7.80
CA ASP A 30 14.27 15.62 8.59
C ASP A 30 13.51 14.29 8.34
N SER A 31 13.94 13.25 9.04
CA SER A 31 13.33 11.92 8.96
C SER A 31 11.88 11.91 9.42
N ASP A 32 11.55 12.66 10.48
CA ASP A 32 10.19 12.72 11.05
C ASP A 32 9.22 13.41 10.08
N GLY A 33 9.67 14.51 9.46
CA GLY A 33 8.92 15.21 8.42
C GLY A 33 8.66 14.33 7.20
N TYR A 34 9.67 13.54 6.78
CA TYR A 34 9.51 12.57 5.70
C TYR A 34 8.45 11.52 6.02
N VAL A 35 8.53 10.91 7.21
CA VAL A 35 7.55 9.89 7.68
C VAL A 35 6.16 10.49 7.77
N ALA A 36 6.01 11.69 8.32
CA ALA A 36 4.73 12.39 8.41
C ALA A 36 4.13 12.66 7.01
N ALA A 37 4.96 13.08 6.05
CA ALA A 37 4.53 13.29 4.67
C ALA A 37 4.12 11.97 4.00
N ALA A 38 4.90 10.90 4.18
CA ALA A 38 4.60 9.58 3.66
C ALA A 38 3.29 9.01 4.20
N LYS A 39 3.04 9.14 5.51
CA LYS A 39 1.78 8.72 6.14
C LYS A 39 0.57 9.46 5.56
N ARG A 40 0.67 10.79 5.36
CA ARG A 40 -0.39 11.56 4.71
C ARG A 40 -0.68 11.07 3.29
N ALA A 41 0.37 10.80 2.51
CA ALA A 41 0.24 10.28 1.16
C ALA A 41 -0.40 8.88 1.14
N ALA A 42 -0.01 7.99 2.04
CA ALA A 42 -0.60 6.67 2.19
C ALA A 42 -2.10 6.72 2.52
N ILE A 43 -2.51 7.61 3.45
CA ILE A 43 -3.92 7.83 3.81
C ILE A 43 -4.73 8.31 2.60
N LEU A 44 -4.15 9.14 1.73
CA LEU A 44 -4.79 9.60 0.50
C LEU A 44 -4.85 8.53 -0.60
N GLY A 45 -4.18 7.38 -0.41
CA GLY A 45 -4.19 6.27 -1.34
C GLY A 45 -3.00 6.18 -2.28
N CYS A 46 -1.91 6.91 -2.01
CA CYS A 46 -0.64 6.71 -2.71
C CYS A 46 -0.04 5.34 -2.35
N GLU A 47 0.58 4.70 -3.32
CA GLU A 47 1.21 3.39 -3.15
C GLU A 47 2.70 3.46 -2.86
N GLY A 48 3.29 4.62 -3.01
CA GLY A 48 4.68 4.88 -2.74
C GLY A 48 4.98 6.36 -2.59
N LYS A 49 6.23 6.66 -2.22
CA LYS A 49 6.78 8.00 -2.10
C LYS A 49 8.20 8.02 -2.63
N TRP A 50 8.56 9.08 -3.32
CA TRP A 50 9.93 9.25 -3.82
C TRP A 50 10.92 9.39 -2.67
N ALA A 51 12.05 8.70 -2.80
CA ALA A 51 13.22 8.85 -1.97
C ALA A 51 14.34 9.48 -2.79
N ILE A 52 14.80 10.65 -2.37
CA ILE A 52 15.92 11.39 -3.01
C ILE A 52 17.25 11.14 -2.30
N HIS A 53 17.23 10.41 -1.18
CA HIS A 53 18.39 10.04 -0.40
C HIS A 53 18.24 8.61 0.12
N PRO A 54 19.32 7.79 0.18
CA PRO A 54 19.26 6.41 0.64
C PRO A 54 18.60 6.22 2.02
N GLY A 55 18.82 7.17 2.94
CA GLY A 55 18.19 7.15 4.28
C GLY A 55 16.66 7.22 4.26
N GLN A 56 16.06 7.75 3.18
CA GLN A 56 14.61 7.83 3.04
C GLN A 56 13.98 6.50 2.58
N ILE A 57 14.77 5.57 2.02
CA ILE A 57 14.25 4.30 1.47
C ILE A 57 13.64 3.44 2.57
N ALA A 58 14.34 3.25 3.67
CA ALA A 58 13.85 2.48 4.81
C ALA A 58 12.58 3.09 5.41
N LEU A 59 12.53 4.42 5.52
CA LEU A 59 11.39 5.16 6.03
C LEU A 59 10.16 5.03 5.09
N ALA A 60 10.38 5.12 3.78
CA ALA A 60 9.33 4.91 2.79
C ALA A 60 8.76 3.49 2.89
N ASN A 61 9.62 2.48 2.93
CA ASN A 61 9.22 1.08 3.04
C ASN A 61 8.45 0.83 4.34
N GLN A 62 8.89 1.37 5.47
CA GLN A 62 8.19 1.25 6.75
C GLN A 62 6.75 1.77 6.69
N VAL A 63 6.52 2.90 6.01
CA VAL A 63 5.19 3.52 5.93
C VAL A 63 4.31 2.88 4.86
N MET A 64 4.90 2.47 3.73
CA MET A 64 4.15 2.02 2.55
C MET A 64 3.92 0.50 2.52
N SER A 65 4.63 -0.27 3.35
CA SER A 65 4.39 -1.70 3.49
C SER A 65 3.12 -1.97 4.30
N PRO A 66 2.30 -2.95 3.90
CA PRO A 66 1.23 -3.42 4.75
C PRO A 66 1.77 -3.98 6.07
N SER A 67 1.08 -3.70 7.17
CA SER A 67 1.39 -4.30 8.47
C SER A 67 0.95 -5.77 8.53
N ASP A 68 1.57 -6.56 9.40
CA ASP A 68 1.20 -7.96 9.62
C ASP A 68 -0.27 -8.10 10.01
N THR A 69 -0.78 -7.19 10.83
CA THR A 69 -2.20 -7.17 11.23
C THR A 69 -3.15 -6.90 10.08
N GLU A 70 -2.77 -6.05 9.13
CA GLU A 70 -3.56 -5.82 7.91
C GLU A 70 -3.53 -7.03 6.99
N ILE A 71 -2.37 -7.69 6.86
CA ILE A 71 -2.19 -8.90 6.06
C ILE A 71 -3.03 -10.04 6.65
N ASP A 72 -2.98 -10.26 7.95
CA ASP A 72 -3.78 -11.29 8.64
C ASP A 72 -5.26 -11.05 8.46
N LYS A 73 -5.71 -9.81 8.62
CA LYS A 73 -7.13 -9.46 8.39
C LYS A 73 -7.55 -9.71 6.96
N ALA A 74 -6.73 -9.33 5.98
CA ALA A 74 -7.01 -9.57 4.57
C ALA A 74 -7.11 -11.07 4.26
N ASN A 75 -6.19 -11.89 4.79
CA ASN A 75 -6.23 -13.34 4.62
C ASN A 75 -7.50 -13.95 5.25
N ARG A 76 -7.90 -13.51 6.44
CA ARG A 76 -9.15 -13.96 7.09
C ARG A 76 -10.38 -13.63 6.25
N ILE A 77 -10.43 -12.45 5.63
CA ILE A 77 -11.52 -12.07 4.70
C ILE A 77 -11.56 -13.03 3.51
N LEU A 78 -10.42 -13.30 2.88
CA LEU A 78 -10.37 -14.19 1.71
C LEU A 78 -10.75 -15.62 2.07
N VAL A 79 -10.29 -16.16 3.21
CA VAL A 79 -10.67 -17.49 3.69
C VAL A 79 -12.17 -17.58 3.97
N ALA A 80 -12.74 -16.59 4.66
CA ALA A 80 -14.17 -16.56 4.98
C ALA A 80 -15.03 -16.54 3.71
N MET A 81 -14.58 -15.85 2.66
CA MET A 81 -15.29 -15.82 1.38
C MET A 81 -15.23 -17.15 0.64
N VAL A 82 -14.08 -17.84 0.64
CA VAL A 82 -13.96 -19.18 0.06
C VAL A 82 -14.90 -20.16 0.78
N GLN A 83 -14.91 -20.11 2.10
CA GLN A 83 -15.79 -20.97 2.91
C GLN A 83 -17.28 -20.70 2.61
N ALA A 84 -17.67 -19.44 2.52
CA ALA A 84 -19.05 -19.09 2.18
C ALA A 84 -19.47 -19.55 0.78
N ALA A 85 -18.56 -19.47 -0.18
CA ALA A 85 -18.81 -19.97 -1.54
C ALA A 85 -19.06 -21.49 -1.54
N ILE A 86 -18.29 -22.24 -0.74
CA ILE A 86 -18.49 -23.70 -0.58
C ILE A 86 -19.85 -24.00 0.07
N GLU A 87 -20.26 -23.20 1.04
CA GLU A 87 -21.54 -23.36 1.78
C GLU A 87 -22.76 -22.78 1.03
N GLY A 88 -22.54 -22.16 -0.13
CA GLY A 88 -23.62 -21.54 -0.92
C GLY A 88 -24.20 -20.28 -0.26
N LYS A 89 -23.46 -19.63 0.64
CA LYS A 89 -23.90 -18.41 1.33
C LYS A 89 -23.51 -17.18 0.52
N GLY A 90 -24.47 -16.30 0.24
CA GLY A 90 -24.25 -15.07 -0.52
C GLY A 90 -23.68 -13.90 0.29
N ALA A 91 -23.61 -14.02 1.61
CA ALA A 91 -23.11 -12.98 2.50
C ALA A 91 -22.31 -13.61 3.65
N VAL A 92 -21.24 -12.94 4.04
CA VAL A 92 -20.35 -13.38 5.13
C VAL A 92 -20.18 -12.25 6.14
N SER A 93 -20.23 -12.62 7.41
CA SER A 93 -19.86 -11.73 8.51
C SER A 93 -18.52 -12.18 9.07
N LEU A 94 -17.60 -11.24 9.27
CA LEU A 94 -16.34 -11.42 9.97
C LEU A 94 -16.17 -10.30 10.99
N ASP A 95 -15.93 -10.66 12.26
CA ASP A 95 -15.78 -9.72 13.37
C ASP A 95 -16.97 -8.72 13.46
N ASP A 96 -18.20 -9.25 13.37
CA ASP A 96 -19.48 -8.51 13.39
C ASP A 96 -19.65 -7.47 12.26
N ARG A 97 -18.88 -7.60 11.20
CA ARG A 97 -18.99 -6.76 9.99
C ARG A 97 -19.33 -7.59 8.78
N LEU A 98 -20.30 -7.11 8.01
CA LEU A 98 -20.62 -7.70 6.72
C LEU A 98 -19.42 -7.52 5.77
N ILE A 99 -19.01 -8.61 5.12
CA ILE A 99 -17.98 -8.58 4.08
C ILE A 99 -18.68 -8.34 2.76
N GLU A 100 -18.41 -7.18 2.18
CA GLU A 100 -18.89 -6.77 0.85
C GLU A 100 -17.84 -7.08 -0.23
N TYR A 101 -18.27 -7.10 -1.48
CA TYR A 101 -17.39 -7.31 -2.63
C TYR A 101 -16.18 -6.34 -2.66
N ALA A 102 -16.41 -5.09 -2.26
CA ALA A 102 -15.32 -4.09 -2.15
C ALA A 102 -14.25 -4.52 -1.13
N SER A 103 -14.66 -5.10 0.00
CA SER A 103 -13.72 -5.60 1.03
C SER A 103 -12.86 -6.75 0.51
N ILE A 104 -13.43 -7.61 -0.33
CA ILE A 104 -12.70 -8.72 -0.97
C ILE A 104 -11.63 -8.18 -1.90
N LYS A 105 -12.01 -7.24 -2.78
CA LYS A 105 -11.06 -6.60 -3.72
C LYS A 105 -9.93 -5.87 -3.00
N GLN A 106 -10.24 -5.19 -1.90
CA GLN A 106 -9.22 -4.55 -1.06
C GLN A 106 -8.27 -5.59 -0.43
N ALA A 107 -8.81 -6.72 0.06
CA ALA A 107 -8.01 -7.79 0.65
C ALA A 107 -7.08 -8.44 -0.40
N GLU A 108 -7.58 -8.74 -1.61
CA GLU A 108 -6.78 -9.26 -2.72
C GLU A 108 -5.60 -8.34 -3.06
N VAL A 109 -5.87 -7.04 -3.22
CA VAL A 109 -4.85 -6.03 -3.54
C VAL A 109 -3.81 -5.94 -2.43
N LEU A 110 -4.23 -5.97 -1.15
CA LEU A 110 -3.34 -5.87 -0.01
C LEU A 110 -2.42 -7.08 0.11
N VAL A 111 -2.95 -8.29 -0.06
CA VAL A 111 -2.16 -9.53 -0.03
C VAL A 111 -1.17 -9.57 -1.20
N GLU A 112 -1.57 -9.15 -2.40
CA GLU A 112 -0.65 -9.08 -3.54
C GLU A 112 0.45 -8.04 -3.31
N LYS A 113 0.11 -6.88 -2.75
CA LYS A 113 1.08 -5.87 -2.35
C LYS A 113 2.09 -6.43 -1.34
N ALA A 114 1.64 -7.16 -0.31
CA ALA A 114 2.50 -7.79 0.67
C ALA A 114 3.49 -8.78 0.02
N LYS A 115 3.03 -9.60 -0.94
CA LYS A 115 3.90 -10.52 -1.70
C LYS A 115 4.96 -9.79 -2.51
N GLN A 116 4.63 -8.64 -3.10
CA GLN A 116 5.59 -7.82 -3.85
C GLN A 116 6.67 -7.25 -2.92
N PHE A 117 6.30 -6.75 -1.74
CA PHE A 117 7.26 -6.28 -0.75
C PHE A 117 8.19 -7.40 -0.27
N ALA A 118 7.65 -8.58 0.04
CA ALA A 118 8.45 -9.74 0.45
C ALA A 118 9.47 -10.14 -0.63
N ARG A 119 9.07 -10.20 -1.91
CA ARG A 119 9.98 -10.49 -3.03
C ARG A 119 11.09 -9.45 -3.17
N ASN A 120 10.76 -8.17 -3.01
CA ASN A 120 11.73 -7.09 -3.10
C ASN A 120 12.71 -7.09 -1.92
N SER A 121 12.27 -7.48 -0.72
CA SER A 121 13.13 -7.60 0.46
C SER A 121 14.19 -8.71 0.29
N ILE A 122 13.85 -9.81 -0.38
CA ILE A 122 14.79 -10.88 -0.72
C ILE A 122 15.82 -10.39 -1.77
N GLY A 123 15.38 -9.56 -2.74
CA GLY A 123 16.26 -8.96 -3.76
C GLY A 123 17.21 -7.89 -3.21
N PHE A 124 16.86 -7.24 -2.11
CA PHE A 124 17.68 -6.22 -1.45
C PHE A 124 18.98 -6.81 -0.85
N ASN A 125 18.94 -8.07 -0.41
CA ASN A 125 20.11 -8.79 0.10
C ASN A 125 21.11 -9.18 -1.00
N SER A 126 20.76 -9.05 -2.29
CA SER A 126 21.59 -9.36 -3.44
C SER A 126 22.25 -8.14 -4.11
N GLY A 127 22.24 -6.96 -3.46
CA GLY A 127 22.96 -5.78 -3.94
C GLY A 127 22.35 -5.10 -5.19
N ARG A 128 21.15 -5.46 -5.57
CA ARG A 128 20.48 -4.89 -6.75
C ARG A 128 19.62 -3.70 -6.33
N TRP A 129 20.18 -2.50 -6.40
CA TRP A 129 19.48 -1.24 -6.26
C TRP A 129 18.50 -1.08 -7.43
N ILE A 130 17.19 -1.09 -7.16
CA ILE A 130 16.25 -0.54 -8.13
C ILE A 130 16.22 0.97 -7.92
N PHE A 131 17.21 1.64 -8.49
CA PHE A 131 17.06 3.04 -8.83
C PHE A 131 16.01 3.11 -9.93
N MET A 132 14.82 3.62 -9.65
CA MET A 132 14.05 4.28 -10.69
C MET A 132 14.75 5.62 -10.96
N ALA A 133 15.87 5.56 -11.69
CA ALA A 133 16.40 6.70 -12.36
C ALA A 133 15.42 7.07 -13.47
N ILE A 134 15.01 8.31 -13.46
CA ILE A 134 14.35 8.98 -14.58
C ILE A 134 15.39 9.02 -15.71
N GLU A 135 15.18 8.26 -16.80
CA GLU A 135 15.61 8.63 -18.13
C GLU A 135 14.54 9.45 -18.80
#